data_8a0d0fcfba2092e02c853822e79d45c1
#
_entry.id   8a0d0fcfba2092e02c853822e79d45c1
#
_cell.length_a   1.000
_cell.length_b   1.000
_cell.length_c   1.000
_cell.angle_alpha   90.00
_cell.angle_beta   90.00
_cell.angle_gamma   90.00
#
_symmetry.space_group_name_H-M   'P 1'
#
loop_
_entity.id
_entity.type
_entity.pdbx_description
1 polymer ?
#
loop_
_entity_poly.entity_id
_entity_poly.type
_entity_poly.pdbx_seq_one_letter_code
_entity_poly.pdbx_strand_id
1 'polypeptide(L)'
;MPISVDSILASDRLPSLPEVAHRIVEIARSPEPDFDRMIEAIRTDPAIAGRILKTANSALLGMRTRASSIEMAVPRLGSTMVRTLVLSFCLAEYQNRNSLNLRPYYQQIWRQSLMQAATAEILADRQGKRIDPANWFLAGLVQDIGRLALLHTCRDEYVEHVLEVHDDRSQCQREQEWLGFTHVEVGLGLCRRWNIDPEIIDAIAVHHASAHRVVPMKFVSSVSLSAALITAAHVAEYLEEVSHNLSCSREDIERMLMQVFAMRPNDIFRMLGEVDRRVGELSAAFGIDAGRPPEMDHILTEAQRLLAEIAVTCQLRLVNAHVSVGRAERIRMAAEEQVESLQESVWRDHLTGAFNRAWLGAALNSTIQQAHEHSVSIGLMFVDIDGFKSINDTEGHPAGDLLLQQVLAF
;
A
#
# COMPACT_ATOMS: atom_id res chain seq x y z
N MET A 1 -0.16 0.04 45.86
CA MET A 1 -0.38 -1.28 45.23
C MET A 1 0.22 -1.23 43.85
N PRO A 2 0.84 -2.28 43.35
CA PRO A 2 1.31 -2.26 41.96
C PRO A 2 0.11 -2.05 41.02
N ILE A 3 0.28 -1.16 40.04
CA ILE A 3 -0.71 -0.91 39.01
C ILE A 3 -0.81 -2.20 38.16
N SER A 4 -2.03 -2.69 37.92
CA SER A 4 -2.27 -3.88 37.09
C SER A 4 -3.39 -3.59 36.07
N VAL A 5 -3.45 -4.38 35.00
CA VAL A 5 -4.54 -4.26 34.01
C VAL A 5 -5.91 -4.32 34.69
N ASP A 6 -6.10 -5.27 35.60
CA ASP A 6 -7.35 -5.41 36.32
C ASP A 6 -7.66 -4.19 37.20
N SER A 7 -6.66 -3.59 37.87
CA SER A 7 -6.85 -2.37 38.65
C SER A 7 -7.22 -1.17 37.79
N ILE A 8 -6.63 -1.07 36.61
CA ILE A 8 -7.02 -0.06 35.61
C ILE A 8 -8.45 -0.30 35.15
N LEU A 9 -8.78 -1.53 34.74
CA LEU A 9 -10.14 -1.87 34.29
C LEU A 9 -11.22 -1.74 35.38
N ALA A 10 -10.88 -1.93 36.64
CA ALA A 10 -11.79 -1.76 37.79
C ALA A 10 -11.92 -0.31 38.29
N SER A 11 -11.14 0.61 37.73
CA SER A 11 -11.15 2.02 38.18
C SER A 11 -12.50 2.69 37.90
N ASP A 12 -13.06 3.34 38.90
CA ASP A 12 -14.26 4.18 38.75
C ASP A 12 -14.04 5.40 37.85
N ARG A 13 -12.77 5.68 37.52
CA ARG A 13 -12.39 6.73 36.58
C ARG A 13 -12.56 6.30 35.11
N LEU A 14 -12.60 4.96 34.85
CA LEU A 14 -12.76 4.49 33.48
C LEU A 14 -14.17 4.71 32.93
N PRO A 15 -14.29 4.87 31.63
CA PRO A 15 -15.56 4.94 30.94
C PRO A 15 -16.42 3.69 31.21
N SER A 16 -17.49 3.84 32.01
CA SER A 16 -18.60 2.90 31.94
C SER A 16 -19.48 3.32 30.74
N LEU A 17 -19.77 2.40 29.82
CA LEU A 17 -20.81 2.68 28.84
C LEU A 17 -22.13 2.91 29.60
N PRO A 18 -22.88 4.00 29.31
CA PRO A 18 -24.23 4.15 29.81
C PRO A 18 -25.07 2.91 29.47
N GLU A 19 -26.05 2.59 30.29
CA GLU A 19 -26.92 1.41 30.07
C GLU A 19 -27.54 1.39 28.71
N VAL A 20 -27.93 2.58 28.19
CA VAL A 20 -28.45 2.77 26.83
C VAL A 20 -27.44 2.35 25.77
N ALA A 21 -26.18 2.72 25.94
CA ALA A 21 -25.13 2.35 25.01
C ALA A 21 -24.88 0.83 25.01
N HIS A 22 -24.86 0.19 26.18
CA HIS A 22 -24.79 -1.27 26.29
C HIS A 22 -25.93 -1.96 25.53
N ARG A 23 -27.15 -1.52 25.73
CA ARG A 23 -28.32 -2.09 25.02
C ARG A 23 -28.21 -1.92 23.50
N ILE A 24 -27.80 -0.76 23.04
CA ILE A 24 -27.63 -0.50 21.60
C ILE A 24 -26.53 -1.42 21.02
N VAL A 25 -25.38 -1.57 21.69
CA VAL A 25 -24.29 -2.44 21.28
C VAL A 25 -24.74 -3.90 21.19
N GLU A 26 -25.50 -4.39 22.17
CA GLU A 26 -26.04 -5.76 22.16
C GLU A 26 -27.00 -6.00 21.01
N ILE A 27 -27.94 -5.08 20.77
CA ILE A 27 -28.90 -5.19 19.65
C ILE A 27 -28.15 -5.17 18.32
N ALA A 28 -27.17 -4.29 18.17
CA ALA A 28 -26.41 -4.13 16.94
C ALA A 28 -25.55 -5.36 16.56
N ARG A 29 -25.22 -6.23 17.51
CA ARG A 29 -24.43 -7.47 17.29
C ARG A 29 -25.25 -8.63 16.76
N SER A 30 -26.57 -8.57 16.84
CA SER A 30 -27.41 -9.63 16.32
C SER A 30 -27.16 -9.80 14.82
N PRO A 31 -27.09 -11.03 14.27
CA PRO A 31 -27.08 -11.28 12.83
C PRO A 31 -28.26 -10.62 12.11
N GLU A 32 -29.40 -10.51 12.80
CA GLU A 32 -30.60 -9.79 12.35
C GLU A 32 -30.91 -8.70 13.40
N PRO A 33 -30.33 -7.49 13.28
CA PRO A 33 -30.54 -6.44 14.26
C PRO A 33 -31.95 -5.91 14.21
N ASP A 34 -32.60 -5.86 15.37
CA ASP A 34 -33.93 -5.28 15.55
C ASP A 34 -33.82 -3.74 15.62
N PHE A 35 -34.07 -3.08 14.50
CA PHE A 35 -34.00 -1.61 14.42
C PHE A 35 -35.04 -0.92 15.29
N ASP A 36 -36.22 -1.50 15.49
CA ASP A 36 -37.27 -0.89 16.34
C ASP A 36 -36.82 -0.86 17.81
N ARG A 37 -36.28 -1.95 18.32
CA ARG A 37 -35.68 -2.00 19.66
C ARG A 37 -34.48 -1.06 19.82
N MET A 38 -33.68 -0.92 18.77
CA MET A 38 -32.55 0.01 18.75
C MET A 38 -33.03 1.47 18.80
N ILE A 39 -34.07 1.82 18.04
CA ILE A 39 -34.71 3.14 18.03
C ILE A 39 -35.31 3.44 19.42
N GLU A 40 -36.01 2.48 20.04
CA GLU A 40 -36.53 2.62 21.38
C GLU A 40 -35.42 2.90 22.40
N ALA A 41 -34.31 2.15 22.35
CA ALA A 41 -33.17 2.38 23.23
C ALA A 41 -32.57 3.78 23.03
N ILE A 42 -32.39 4.22 21.78
CA ILE A 42 -31.85 5.55 21.46
C ILE A 42 -32.77 6.67 21.98
N ARG A 43 -34.07 6.52 21.87
CA ARG A 43 -35.05 7.51 22.34
C ARG A 43 -35.00 7.76 23.83
N THR A 44 -34.52 6.81 24.64
CA THR A 44 -34.37 6.99 26.10
C THR A 44 -33.25 7.96 26.47
N ASP A 45 -32.35 8.27 25.55
CA ASP A 45 -31.25 9.23 25.76
C ASP A 45 -31.26 10.33 24.67
N PRO A 46 -31.83 11.54 25.01
CA PRO A 46 -31.91 12.66 24.05
C PRO A 46 -30.55 13.14 23.56
N ALA A 47 -29.46 12.97 24.32
CA ALA A 47 -28.12 13.39 23.93
C ALA A 47 -27.58 12.45 22.84
N ILE A 48 -27.71 11.15 23.02
CA ILE A 48 -27.34 10.16 21.99
C ILE A 48 -28.21 10.33 20.76
N ALA A 49 -29.52 10.48 20.92
CA ALA A 49 -30.46 10.70 19.81
C ALA A 49 -30.09 11.93 18.97
N GLY A 50 -29.84 13.07 19.64
CA GLY A 50 -29.45 14.30 18.97
C GLY A 50 -28.12 14.19 18.22
N ARG A 51 -27.13 13.50 18.80
CA ARG A 51 -25.82 13.25 18.16
C ARG A 51 -25.94 12.34 16.95
N ILE A 52 -26.69 11.22 17.04
CA ILE A 52 -26.96 10.32 15.92
C ILE A 52 -27.62 11.10 14.77
N LEU A 53 -28.66 11.88 15.06
CA LEU A 53 -29.36 12.65 14.05
C LEU A 53 -28.47 13.72 13.40
N LYS A 54 -27.66 14.42 14.20
CA LYS A 54 -26.65 15.37 13.70
C LYS A 54 -25.66 14.71 12.78
N THR A 55 -25.11 13.57 13.18
CA THR A 55 -24.12 12.82 12.40
C THR A 55 -24.72 12.23 11.14
N ALA A 56 -25.92 11.66 11.19
CA ALA A 56 -26.65 11.19 10.03
C ALA A 56 -26.88 12.29 8.97
N ASN A 57 -27.03 13.54 9.41
CA ASN A 57 -27.22 14.71 8.54
C ASN A 57 -25.90 15.43 8.18
N SER A 58 -24.74 14.93 8.62
CA SER A 58 -23.46 15.52 8.29
C SER A 58 -23.07 15.22 6.84
N ALA A 59 -22.20 16.07 6.27
CA ALA A 59 -21.64 15.86 4.93
C ALA A 59 -20.83 14.55 4.83
N LEU A 60 -20.30 14.08 5.96
CA LEU A 60 -19.53 12.84 6.10
C LEU A 60 -20.26 11.62 5.52
N LEU A 61 -21.57 11.51 5.76
CA LEU A 61 -22.37 10.36 5.34
C LEU A 61 -23.06 10.54 3.99
N GLY A 62 -22.90 11.69 3.35
CA GLY A 62 -23.33 11.95 1.97
C GLY A 62 -24.81 11.65 1.67
N MET A 63 -25.69 11.68 2.69
CA MET A 63 -27.09 11.33 2.51
C MET A 63 -27.80 12.35 1.63
N ARG A 64 -28.43 11.88 0.55
CA ARG A 64 -29.15 12.72 -0.42
C ARG A 64 -30.34 13.48 0.20
N THR A 65 -30.96 12.95 1.24
CA THR A 65 -32.11 13.54 1.94
C THR A 65 -31.84 13.56 3.42
N ARG A 66 -32.11 14.70 4.07
CA ARG A 66 -31.97 14.84 5.52
C ARG A 66 -32.91 13.89 6.26
N ALA A 67 -32.40 13.24 7.29
CA ALA A 67 -33.20 12.50 8.25
C ALA A 67 -33.84 13.51 9.23
N SER A 68 -35.17 13.52 9.34
CA SER A 68 -35.88 14.39 10.26
C SER A 68 -36.16 13.73 11.62
N SER A 69 -35.91 12.42 11.74
CA SER A 69 -36.14 11.65 12.95
C SER A 69 -35.15 10.46 13.07
N ILE A 70 -35.09 9.88 14.26
CA ILE A 70 -34.27 8.69 14.56
C ILE A 70 -34.78 7.48 13.75
N GLU A 71 -36.07 7.35 13.55
CA GLU A 71 -36.71 6.29 12.75
C GLU A 71 -36.24 6.32 11.29
N MET A 72 -35.91 7.50 10.79
CA MET A 72 -35.34 7.64 9.45
C MET A 72 -33.81 7.47 9.44
N ALA A 73 -33.13 7.90 10.49
CA ALA A 73 -31.67 7.88 10.58
C ALA A 73 -31.13 6.47 10.80
N VAL A 74 -31.67 5.72 11.77
CA VAL A 74 -31.13 4.43 12.20
C VAL A 74 -31.14 3.37 11.10
N PRO A 75 -32.22 3.11 10.36
CA PRO A 75 -32.21 2.13 9.27
C PRO A 75 -31.26 2.52 8.12
N ARG A 76 -31.05 3.83 7.90
CA ARG A 76 -30.16 4.33 6.85
C ARG A 76 -28.68 4.20 7.22
N LEU A 77 -28.37 4.38 8.50
CA LEU A 77 -27.01 4.21 9.04
C LEU A 77 -26.61 2.74 9.10
N GLY A 78 -27.59 1.87 9.38
CA GLY A 78 -27.34 0.47 9.68
C GLY A 78 -26.83 0.26 11.12
N SER A 79 -26.95 -0.97 11.59
CA SER A 79 -26.65 -1.32 13.01
C SER A 79 -25.18 -1.10 13.37
N THR A 80 -24.27 -1.44 12.48
CA THR A 80 -22.81 -1.30 12.70
C THR A 80 -22.43 0.16 12.88
N MET A 81 -22.89 1.05 11.98
CA MET A 81 -22.60 2.48 12.10
C MET A 81 -23.23 3.09 13.35
N VAL A 82 -24.47 2.73 13.69
CA VAL A 82 -25.12 3.20 14.94
C VAL A 82 -24.30 2.75 16.16
N ARG A 83 -23.87 1.49 16.22
CA ARG A 83 -22.99 0.98 17.29
C ARG A 83 -21.70 1.81 17.39
N THR A 84 -21.05 2.04 16.27
CA THR A 84 -19.81 2.82 16.19
C THR A 84 -20.00 4.25 16.69
N LEU A 85 -21.07 4.92 16.27
CA LEU A 85 -21.40 6.28 16.71
C LEU A 85 -21.65 6.34 18.22
N VAL A 86 -22.43 5.42 18.76
CA VAL A 86 -22.75 5.38 20.18
C VAL A 86 -21.48 5.18 21.02
N LEU A 87 -20.62 4.23 20.63
CA LEU A 87 -19.34 4.02 21.30
C LEU A 87 -18.44 5.25 21.21
N SER A 88 -18.34 5.87 20.04
CA SER A 88 -17.57 7.10 19.84
C SER A 88 -18.06 8.24 20.72
N PHE A 89 -19.37 8.42 20.84
CA PHE A 89 -19.96 9.46 21.68
C PHE A 89 -19.67 9.25 23.16
N CYS A 90 -19.79 8.03 23.66
CA CYS A 90 -19.47 7.69 25.04
C CYS A 90 -18.01 7.97 25.36
N LEU A 91 -17.11 7.65 24.43
CA LEU A 91 -15.69 7.89 24.58
C LEU A 91 -15.35 9.39 24.54
N ALA A 92 -15.99 10.14 23.65
CA ALA A 92 -15.77 11.59 23.51
C ALA A 92 -16.15 12.39 24.77
N GLU A 93 -17.11 11.94 25.54
CA GLU A 93 -17.53 12.63 26.79
C GLU A 93 -16.41 12.71 27.82
N TYR A 94 -15.45 11.78 27.80
CA TYR A 94 -14.33 11.77 28.72
C TYR A 94 -13.33 12.91 28.49
N GLN A 95 -13.17 13.34 27.25
CA GLN A 95 -12.31 14.47 26.94
C GLN A 95 -12.77 15.77 27.63
N ASN A 96 -14.08 15.96 27.74
CA ASN A 96 -14.65 17.20 28.25
C ASN A 96 -14.60 17.35 29.78
N ARG A 97 -14.31 16.27 30.53
CA ARG A 97 -14.29 16.24 32.00
C ARG A 97 -12.89 16.43 32.60
N ASN A 98 -11.83 16.56 31.78
CA ASN A 98 -10.44 16.52 32.22
C ASN A 98 -9.81 17.89 32.42
N SER A 99 -8.72 17.92 33.21
CA SER A 99 -7.94 19.10 33.50
C SER A 99 -7.32 19.70 32.23
N LEU A 100 -7.20 21.02 32.19
CA LEU A 100 -6.62 21.76 31.05
C LEU A 100 -5.23 21.26 30.67
N ASN A 101 -4.43 20.78 31.63
CA ASN A 101 -3.06 20.30 31.42
C ASN A 101 -3.00 19.01 30.57
N LEU A 102 -4.00 18.14 30.67
CA LEU A 102 -4.03 16.86 29.92
C LEU A 102 -4.69 16.97 28.55
N ARG A 103 -5.34 18.09 28.28
CA ARG A 103 -6.09 18.31 27.03
C ARG A 103 -5.28 18.07 25.75
N PRO A 104 -4.02 18.54 25.62
CA PRO A 104 -3.22 18.32 24.40
C PRO A 104 -3.00 16.82 24.11
N TYR A 105 -2.76 16.01 25.16
CA TYR A 105 -2.54 14.58 25.02
C TYR A 105 -3.81 13.82 24.62
N TYR A 106 -4.97 14.22 25.19
CA TYR A 106 -6.26 13.71 24.73
C TYR A 106 -6.52 14.05 23.27
N GLN A 107 -6.23 15.29 22.87
CA GLN A 107 -6.39 15.73 21.49
C GLN A 107 -5.50 14.93 20.52
N GLN A 108 -4.26 14.67 20.90
CA GLN A 108 -3.33 13.86 20.12
C GLN A 108 -3.81 12.43 19.94
N ILE A 109 -4.16 11.74 21.06
CA ILE A 109 -4.64 10.37 21.01
C ILE A 109 -5.92 10.28 20.17
N TRP A 110 -6.86 11.20 20.32
CA TRP A 110 -8.07 11.25 19.53
C TRP A 110 -7.80 11.48 18.05
N ARG A 111 -6.88 12.37 17.71
CA ARG A 111 -6.51 12.63 16.32
C ARG A 111 -5.95 11.38 15.68
N GLN A 112 -5.05 10.66 16.36
CA GLN A 112 -4.50 9.39 15.89
C GLN A 112 -5.61 8.35 15.72
N SER A 113 -6.51 8.19 16.71
CA SER A 113 -7.63 7.25 16.60
C SER A 113 -8.56 7.55 15.40
N LEU A 114 -8.81 8.84 15.12
CA LEU A 114 -9.61 9.22 13.96
C LEU A 114 -8.87 8.99 12.63
N MET A 115 -7.55 9.22 12.58
CA MET A 115 -6.71 8.89 11.41
C MET A 115 -6.71 7.38 11.15
N GLN A 116 -6.58 6.58 12.19
CA GLN A 116 -6.60 5.12 12.11
C GLN A 116 -7.97 4.61 11.62
N ALA A 117 -9.05 5.15 12.17
CA ALA A 117 -10.41 4.82 11.76
C ALA A 117 -10.67 5.17 10.28
N ALA A 118 -10.32 6.39 9.87
CA ALA A 118 -10.47 6.85 8.49
C ALA A 118 -9.62 6.01 7.52
N THR A 119 -8.39 5.69 7.89
CA THR A 119 -7.49 4.85 7.08
C THR A 119 -8.06 3.45 6.92
N ALA A 120 -8.50 2.81 8.01
CA ALA A 120 -9.08 1.47 7.97
C ALA A 120 -10.34 1.43 7.09
N GLU A 121 -11.23 2.43 7.21
CA GLU A 121 -12.44 2.55 6.37
C GLU A 121 -12.09 2.69 4.88
N ILE A 122 -11.17 3.59 4.53
CA ILE A 122 -10.73 3.79 3.14
C ILE A 122 -10.11 2.51 2.57
N LEU A 123 -9.35 1.78 3.37
CA LEU A 123 -8.77 0.50 2.96
C LEU A 123 -9.86 -0.57 2.75
N ALA A 124 -10.90 -0.59 3.60
CA ALA A 124 -12.05 -1.50 3.45
C ALA A 124 -12.84 -1.24 2.17
N ASP A 125 -13.14 0.03 1.86
CA ASP A 125 -13.86 0.42 0.65
C ASP A 125 -13.17 -0.08 -0.63
N ARG A 126 -11.85 -0.14 -0.61
CA ARG A 126 -11.03 -0.65 -1.73
C ARG A 126 -11.06 -2.17 -1.89
N GLN A 127 -11.41 -2.92 -0.83
CA GLN A 127 -11.53 -4.38 -0.89
C GLN A 127 -12.86 -4.86 -1.47
N GLY A 128 -13.81 -3.96 -1.72
CA GLY A 128 -15.10 -4.24 -2.33
C GLY A 128 -16.17 -4.73 -1.36
N LYS A 129 -17.33 -5.14 -1.91
CA LYS A 129 -18.57 -5.37 -1.17
C LYS A 129 -18.58 -6.48 -0.13
N ARG A 130 -17.49 -7.25 0.01
CA ARG A 130 -17.41 -8.37 0.98
C ARG A 130 -17.03 -7.92 2.38
N ILE A 131 -16.57 -6.69 2.54
CA ILE A 131 -16.10 -6.13 3.81
C ILE A 131 -17.05 -4.99 4.17
N ASP A 132 -17.46 -4.94 5.45
CA ASP A 132 -18.21 -3.82 5.98
C ASP A 132 -17.22 -2.72 6.44
N PRO A 133 -17.15 -1.57 5.73
CA PRO A 133 -16.24 -0.49 6.09
C PRO A 133 -16.48 0.06 7.50
N ALA A 134 -17.73 0.00 8.00
CA ALA A 134 -18.05 0.48 9.34
C ALA A 134 -17.43 -0.39 10.44
N ASN A 135 -17.26 -1.70 10.22
CA ASN A 135 -16.54 -2.56 11.15
C ASN A 135 -15.02 -2.24 11.17
N TRP A 136 -14.43 -1.97 10.03
CA TRP A 136 -13.02 -1.59 9.96
C TRP A 136 -12.79 -0.20 10.55
N PHE A 137 -13.71 0.74 10.32
CA PHE A 137 -13.72 2.05 10.97
C PHE A 137 -13.75 1.91 12.49
N LEU A 138 -14.70 1.11 13.03
CA LEU A 138 -14.79 0.86 14.48
C LEU A 138 -13.48 0.27 15.02
N ALA A 139 -12.94 -0.74 14.35
CA ALA A 139 -11.70 -1.37 14.76
C ALA A 139 -10.53 -0.36 14.83
N GLY A 140 -10.35 0.47 13.80
CA GLY A 140 -9.36 1.54 13.79
C GLY A 140 -9.58 2.58 14.88
N LEU A 141 -10.84 2.93 15.16
CA LEU A 141 -11.17 3.92 16.20
C LEU A 141 -10.81 3.46 17.61
N VAL A 142 -10.98 2.15 17.90
CA VAL A 142 -10.79 1.61 19.25
C VAL A 142 -9.45 0.90 19.46
N GLN A 143 -8.59 0.80 18.42
CA GLN A 143 -7.34 0.05 18.55
C GLN A 143 -6.41 0.64 19.62
N ASP A 144 -6.40 1.96 19.80
CA ASP A 144 -5.60 2.68 20.79
C ASP A 144 -6.40 3.12 22.04
N ILE A 145 -7.59 2.55 22.25
CA ILE A 145 -8.47 2.95 23.35
C ILE A 145 -7.81 2.79 24.73
N GLY A 146 -6.88 1.85 24.87
CA GLY A 146 -6.11 1.64 26.08
C GLY A 146 -5.25 2.84 26.45
N ARG A 147 -4.75 3.61 25.48
CA ARG A 147 -3.99 4.86 25.72
C ARG A 147 -4.88 5.91 26.41
N LEU A 148 -6.13 6.06 25.95
CA LEU A 148 -7.10 6.95 26.60
C LEU A 148 -7.40 6.49 28.03
N ALA A 149 -7.52 5.18 28.24
CA ALA A 149 -7.75 4.62 29.57
C ALA A 149 -6.56 4.87 30.51
N LEU A 150 -5.33 4.66 30.06
CA LEU A 150 -4.11 4.93 30.82
C LEU A 150 -3.96 6.42 31.14
N LEU A 151 -4.13 7.29 30.15
CA LEU A 151 -4.08 8.73 30.35
C LEU A 151 -5.14 9.19 31.34
N HIS A 152 -6.34 8.60 31.32
CA HIS A 152 -7.43 8.93 32.22
C HIS A 152 -7.19 8.46 33.66
N THR A 153 -6.58 7.29 33.80
CA THR A 153 -6.39 6.65 35.10
C THR A 153 -5.11 7.10 35.79
N CYS A 154 -3.99 7.12 35.05
CA CYS A 154 -2.65 7.45 35.54
C CYS A 154 -2.28 8.93 35.39
N ARG A 155 -3.01 9.68 34.54
CA ARG A 155 -2.91 11.14 34.36
C ARG A 155 -1.47 11.64 34.11
N ASP A 156 -0.99 12.53 34.97
CA ASP A 156 0.32 13.18 34.85
C ASP A 156 1.47 12.17 34.87
N GLU A 157 1.36 11.08 35.64
CA GLU A 157 2.38 10.01 35.66
C GLU A 157 2.53 9.33 34.27
N TYR A 158 1.41 9.10 33.57
CA TYR A 158 1.47 8.53 32.23
C TYR A 158 2.12 9.49 31.22
N VAL A 159 1.88 10.79 31.39
CA VAL A 159 2.54 11.82 30.58
C VAL A 159 4.04 11.81 30.82
N GLU A 160 4.47 11.90 32.06
CA GLU A 160 5.87 11.97 32.45
C GLU A 160 6.68 10.73 32.08
N HIS A 161 6.12 9.52 32.26
CA HIS A 161 6.85 8.28 32.05
C HIS A 161 6.74 7.74 30.63
N VAL A 162 5.74 8.16 29.85
CA VAL A 162 5.45 7.54 28.54
C VAL A 162 5.34 8.57 27.42
N LEU A 163 4.55 9.63 27.57
CA LEU A 163 4.20 10.49 26.44
C LEU A 163 5.26 11.57 26.14
N GLU A 164 5.88 12.14 27.17
CA GLU A 164 6.93 13.18 27.03
C GLU A 164 8.36 12.62 27.00
N VAL A 165 8.53 11.32 27.07
CA VAL A 165 9.87 10.71 26.96
C VAL A 165 10.30 10.69 25.49
N HIS A 166 11.39 11.41 25.21
CA HIS A 166 11.98 11.51 23.88
C HIS A 166 13.24 10.63 23.81
N ASP A 167 13.04 9.35 23.53
CA ASP A 167 14.11 8.39 23.31
C ASP A 167 13.75 7.41 22.17
N ASP A 168 14.67 6.52 21.81
CA ASP A 168 14.50 5.56 20.70
C ASP A 168 13.50 4.42 20.99
N ARG A 169 12.95 4.36 22.21
CA ARG A 169 12.00 3.32 22.60
C ARG A 169 10.61 3.62 22.09
N SER A 170 9.89 2.58 21.64
CA SER A 170 8.48 2.72 21.31
C SER A 170 7.63 3.00 22.55
N GLN A 171 6.44 3.58 22.36
CA GLN A 171 5.52 3.82 23.47
C GLN A 171 5.17 2.52 24.23
N CYS A 172 4.94 1.40 23.51
CA CYS A 172 4.70 0.10 24.16
C CYS A 172 5.89 -0.36 25.01
N GLN A 173 7.13 -0.09 24.61
CA GLN A 173 8.32 -0.44 25.41
C GLN A 173 8.36 0.38 26.68
N ARG A 174 8.09 1.68 26.63
CA ARG A 174 8.04 2.54 27.83
C ARG A 174 6.93 2.12 28.79
N GLU A 175 5.74 1.81 28.26
CA GLU A 175 4.62 1.27 29.06
C GLU A 175 4.99 -0.05 29.73
N GLN A 176 5.58 -0.98 28.97
CA GLN A 176 6.02 -2.29 29.51
C GLN A 176 7.05 -2.14 30.63
N GLU A 177 8.00 -1.22 30.49
CA GLU A 177 9.03 -0.98 31.50
C GLU A 177 8.46 -0.32 32.75
N TRP A 178 7.54 0.64 32.59
CA TRP A 178 6.97 1.37 33.71
C TRP A 178 5.84 0.62 34.42
N LEU A 179 4.91 0.02 33.69
CA LEU A 179 3.71 -0.62 34.20
C LEU A 179 3.81 -2.15 34.30
N GLY A 180 4.68 -2.77 33.50
CA GLY A 180 4.72 -4.23 33.30
C GLY A 180 3.66 -4.75 32.31
N PHE A 181 2.90 -3.86 31.66
CA PHE A 181 1.92 -4.15 30.63
C PHE A 181 1.76 -2.94 29.71
N THR A 182 1.05 -3.11 28.57
CA THR A 182 0.91 -2.09 27.56
C THR A 182 -0.53 -1.60 27.44
N HIS A 183 -0.74 -0.47 26.75
CA HIS A 183 -2.09 0.00 26.41
C HIS A 183 -2.88 -1.02 25.58
N VAL A 184 -2.20 -1.89 24.81
CA VAL A 184 -2.87 -2.95 24.03
C VAL A 184 -3.64 -3.87 24.97
N GLU A 185 -3.02 -4.35 26.06
CA GLU A 185 -3.65 -5.25 27.02
C GLU A 185 -4.84 -4.59 27.72
N VAL A 186 -4.72 -3.31 28.06
CA VAL A 186 -5.83 -2.51 28.62
C VAL A 186 -6.96 -2.35 27.61
N GLY A 187 -6.62 -2.01 26.35
CA GLY A 187 -7.57 -1.87 25.24
C GLY A 187 -8.35 -3.16 24.98
N LEU A 188 -7.65 -4.30 24.94
CA LEU A 188 -8.28 -5.62 24.79
C LEU A 188 -9.24 -5.92 25.95
N GLY A 189 -8.86 -5.56 27.18
CA GLY A 189 -9.73 -5.69 28.35
C GLY A 189 -11.02 -4.88 28.22
N LEU A 190 -10.90 -3.62 27.78
CA LEU A 190 -12.06 -2.75 27.52
C LEU A 190 -12.94 -3.28 26.39
N CYS A 191 -12.35 -3.70 25.27
CA CYS A 191 -13.09 -4.23 24.13
C CYS A 191 -13.88 -5.49 24.50
N ARG A 192 -13.31 -6.40 25.32
CA ARG A 192 -14.03 -7.56 25.85
C ARG A 192 -15.20 -7.13 26.76
N ARG A 193 -14.97 -6.17 27.63
CA ARG A 193 -16.00 -5.62 28.53
C ARG A 193 -17.15 -4.96 27.78
N TRP A 194 -16.86 -4.30 26.66
CA TRP A 194 -17.85 -3.69 25.77
C TRP A 194 -18.42 -4.66 24.73
N ASN A 195 -18.08 -5.93 24.87
CA ASN A 195 -18.59 -6.99 24.02
C ASN A 195 -18.34 -6.71 22.52
N ILE A 196 -17.14 -6.19 22.19
CA ILE A 196 -16.69 -5.98 20.81
C ILE A 196 -16.44 -7.34 20.15
N ASP A 197 -16.63 -7.38 18.85
CA ASP A 197 -16.50 -8.63 18.06
C ASP A 197 -15.10 -9.24 18.21
N PRO A 198 -14.98 -10.57 18.39
CA PRO A 198 -13.69 -11.24 18.57
C PRO A 198 -12.69 -10.97 17.44
N GLU A 199 -13.15 -10.88 16.20
CA GLU A 199 -12.30 -10.56 15.05
C GLU A 199 -11.62 -9.18 15.20
N ILE A 200 -12.34 -8.20 15.71
CA ILE A 200 -11.80 -6.87 16.00
C ILE A 200 -10.78 -6.96 17.14
N ILE A 201 -11.10 -7.69 18.21
CA ILE A 201 -10.19 -7.90 19.35
C ILE A 201 -8.87 -8.55 18.90
N ASP A 202 -8.95 -9.60 18.09
CA ASP A 202 -7.78 -10.30 17.57
C ASP A 202 -6.92 -9.38 16.66
N ALA A 203 -7.57 -8.54 15.87
CA ALA A 203 -6.87 -7.58 15.02
C ALA A 203 -6.18 -6.48 15.85
N ILE A 204 -6.83 -5.98 16.90
CA ILE A 204 -6.25 -4.99 17.82
C ILE A 204 -5.03 -5.55 18.56
N ALA A 205 -5.04 -6.83 18.91
CA ALA A 205 -3.92 -7.46 19.62
C ALA A 205 -2.58 -7.38 18.89
N VAL A 206 -2.58 -7.14 17.58
CA VAL A 206 -1.39 -7.14 16.71
C VAL A 206 -1.13 -5.82 16.00
N HIS A 207 -1.86 -4.74 16.31
CA HIS A 207 -1.78 -3.50 15.52
C HIS A 207 -0.41 -2.79 15.58
N HIS A 208 0.40 -3.02 16.61
CA HIS A 208 1.80 -2.58 16.69
C HIS A 208 2.81 -3.57 16.08
N ALA A 209 2.35 -4.59 15.36
CA ALA A 209 3.29 -5.48 14.68
C ALA A 209 4.04 -4.70 13.57
N SER A 210 5.32 -5.05 13.39
CA SER A 210 6.15 -4.39 12.38
C SER A 210 5.58 -4.57 10.96
N ALA A 211 5.81 -3.59 10.10
CA ALA A 211 5.41 -3.58 8.70
C ALA A 211 5.80 -4.86 7.94
N HIS A 212 6.93 -5.47 8.30
CA HIS A 212 7.40 -6.73 7.71
C HIS A 212 6.46 -7.93 7.95
N ARG A 213 5.65 -7.89 9.00
CA ARG A 213 4.62 -8.93 9.27
C ARG A 213 3.40 -8.82 8.36
N VAL A 214 3.13 -7.63 7.84
CA VAL A 214 1.95 -7.37 7.00
C VAL A 214 2.15 -7.88 5.56
N VAL A 215 3.36 -7.76 5.05
CA VAL A 215 3.69 -8.12 3.65
C VAL A 215 3.41 -9.60 3.33
N PRO A 216 3.74 -10.58 4.18
CA PRO A 216 3.40 -12.00 3.94
C PRO A 216 1.90 -12.28 3.95
N MET A 217 1.06 -11.43 4.55
CA MET A 217 -0.40 -11.63 4.62
C MET A 217 -1.12 -11.53 3.27
N LYS A 218 -0.42 -11.09 2.21
CA LYS A 218 -0.94 -10.98 0.84
C LYS A 218 -1.32 -12.32 0.20
N PHE A 219 -0.78 -13.43 0.68
CA PHE A 219 -1.05 -14.77 0.13
C PHE A 219 -2.39 -15.36 0.58
N VAL A 220 -3.11 -14.67 1.43
CA VAL A 220 -4.48 -15.04 1.82
C VAL A 220 -5.44 -14.38 0.82
N SER A 221 -6.47 -15.11 0.40
CA SER A 221 -7.43 -14.71 -0.65
C SER A 221 -8.21 -13.40 -0.37
N SER A 222 -8.06 -12.82 0.81
CA SER A 222 -8.59 -11.50 1.20
C SER A 222 -7.61 -10.82 2.13
N VAL A 223 -7.53 -9.48 2.06
CA VAL A 223 -6.77 -8.67 3.02
C VAL A 223 -7.48 -8.75 4.37
N SER A 224 -6.74 -9.07 5.43
CA SER A 224 -7.29 -9.21 6.78
C SER A 224 -7.47 -7.85 7.46
N LEU A 225 -8.40 -7.79 8.42
CA LEU A 225 -8.57 -6.63 9.31
C LEU A 225 -7.27 -6.31 10.06
N SER A 226 -6.52 -7.33 10.52
CA SER A 226 -5.23 -7.13 11.18
C SER A 226 -4.23 -6.37 10.30
N ALA A 227 -4.15 -6.70 9.00
CA ALA A 227 -3.29 -5.98 8.06
C ALA A 227 -3.72 -4.51 7.90
N ALA A 228 -5.01 -4.24 7.88
CA ALA A 228 -5.54 -2.90 7.81
C ALA A 228 -5.23 -2.09 9.07
N LEU A 229 -5.38 -2.66 10.27
CA LEU A 229 -5.09 -1.97 11.53
C LEU A 229 -3.59 -1.68 11.70
N ILE A 230 -2.71 -2.63 11.37
CA ILE A 230 -1.27 -2.39 11.38
C ILE A 230 -0.92 -1.25 10.42
N THR A 231 -1.47 -1.27 9.20
CA THR A 231 -1.24 -0.20 8.22
C THR A 231 -1.80 1.13 8.71
N ALA A 232 -2.99 1.15 9.31
CA ALA A 232 -3.61 2.35 9.84
C ALA A 232 -2.80 2.96 11.01
N ALA A 233 -2.21 2.12 11.88
CA ALA A 233 -1.32 2.58 12.94
C ALA A 233 -0.10 3.30 12.35
N HIS A 234 0.59 2.67 11.39
CA HIS A 234 1.77 3.28 10.75
C HIS A 234 1.44 4.54 9.96
N VAL A 235 0.28 4.59 9.27
CA VAL A 235 -0.17 5.81 8.57
C VAL A 235 -0.42 6.95 9.56
N ALA A 236 -1.05 6.67 10.71
CA ALA A 236 -1.30 7.69 11.71
C ALA A 236 0.00 8.19 12.36
N GLU A 237 0.93 7.28 12.68
CA GLU A 237 2.27 7.63 13.15
C GLU A 237 3.01 8.51 12.14
N TYR A 238 3.00 8.13 10.86
CA TYR A 238 3.63 8.90 9.79
C TYR A 238 3.08 10.32 9.67
N LEU A 239 1.75 10.47 9.71
CA LEU A 239 1.12 11.79 9.60
C LEU A 239 1.43 12.67 10.82
N GLU A 240 1.55 12.08 12.01
CA GLU A 240 1.96 12.79 13.23
C GLU A 240 3.45 13.16 13.19
N GLU A 241 4.33 12.26 12.76
CA GLU A 241 5.77 12.49 12.66
C GLU A 241 6.10 13.55 11.62
N VAL A 242 5.43 13.58 10.49
CA VAL A 242 5.56 14.65 9.49
C VAL A 242 5.29 16.01 10.11
N SER A 243 4.30 16.09 11.02
CA SER A 243 3.96 17.33 11.71
C SER A 243 4.97 17.76 12.76
N HIS A 244 5.77 16.82 13.28
CA HIS A 244 6.76 17.07 14.34
C HIS A 244 8.22 16.98 13.89
N ASN A 245 8.50 16.82 12.60
CA ASN A 245 9.85 16.70 12.04
C ASN A 245 10.64 15.47 12.52
N LEU A 246 9.97 14.40 12.89
CA LEU A 246 10.59 13.13 13.29
C LEU A 246 10.83 12.24 12.07
N SER A 247 11.77 11.31 12.19
CA SER A 247 12.06 10.37 11.10
C SER A 247 11.09 9.20 11.11
N CYS A 248 10.20 9.12 10.11
CA CYS A 248 9.29 7.99 9.92
C CYS A 248 9.76 7.07 8.79
N SER A 249 9.51 5.78 8.94
CA SER A 249 9.78 4.78 7.90
C SER A 249 8.71 4.82 6.80
N ARG A 250 8.77 5.86 5.98
CA ARG A 250 7.91 6.05 4.81
C ARG A 250 7.93 4.86 3.85
N GLU A 251 9.11 4.29 3.62
CA GLU A 251 9.29 3.16 2.72
C GLU A 251 8.46 1.94 3.16
N ASP A 252 8.30 1.74 4.44
CA ASP A 252 7.50 0.64 4.98
C ASP A 252 6.02 0.84 4.73
N ILE A 253 5.52 2.08 4.89
CA ILE A 253 4.12 2.43 4.61
C ILE A 253 3.82 2.27 3.12
N GLU A 254 4.66 2.83 2.25
CA GLU A 254 4.51 2.67 0.80
C GLU A 254 4.53 1.20 0.41
N ARG A 255 5.44 0.42 0.99
CA ARG A 255 5.52 -1.02 0.76
C ARG A 255 4.24 -1.75 1.17
N MET A 256 3.70 -1.46 2.36
CA MET A 256 2.43 -2.04 2.81
C MET A 256 1.28 -1.67 1.88
N LEU A 257 1.12 -0.39 1.57
CA LEU A 257 0.03 0.10 0.73
C LEU A 257 0.12 -0.44 -0.71
N MET A 258 1.31 -0.50 -1.28
CA MET A 258 1.51 -1.02 -2.65
C MET A 258 1.41 -2.55 -2.71
N GLN A 259 2.04 -3.25 -1.77
CA GLN A 259 2.15 -4.71 -1.85
C GLN A 259 0.94 -5.42 -1.27
N VAL A 260 0.35 -4.96 -0.18
CA VAL A 260 -0.79 -5.59 0.48
C VAL A 260 -2.10 -5.11 -0.11
N PHE A 261 -2.26 -3.79 -0.30
CA PHE A 261 -3.51 -3.18 -0.77
C PHE A 261 -3.52 -2.85 -2.26
N ALA A 262 -2.46 -3.22 -3.00
CA ALA A 262 -2.32 -3.00 -4.44
C ALA A 262 -2.53 -1.53 -4.86
N MET A 263 -2.16 -0.57 -4.00
CA MET A 263 -2.30 0.85 -4.26
C MET A 263 -1.21 1.35 -5.21
N ARG A 264 -1.57 2.28 -6.08
CA ARG A 264 -0.61 3.01 -6.91
C ARG A 264 -0.07 4.22 -6.14
N PRO A 265 1.15 4.71 -6.43
CA PRO A 265 1.71 5.88 -5.75
C PRO A 265 0.77 7.09 -5.70
N ASN A 266 0.11 7.41 -6.81
CA ASN A 266 -0.86 8.53 -6.86
C ASN A 266 -2.10 8.29 -5.98
N ASP A 267 -2.49 7.04 -5.78
CA ASP A 267 -3.64 6.70 -4.92
C ASP A 267 -3.25 6.79 -3.45
N ILE A 268 -1.98 6.48 -3.10
CA ILE A 268 -1.44 6.65 -1.74
C ILE A 268 -1.51 8.12 -1.35
N PHE A 269 -1.03 9.00 -2.22
CA PHE A 269 -1.07 10.43 -1.99
C PHE A 269 -2.50 10.95 -1.76
N ARG A 270 -3.43 10.56 -2.62
CA ARG A 270 -4.85 10.93 -2.46
C ARG A 270 -5.43 10.40 -1.16
N MET A 271 -5.08 9.19 -0.76
CA MET A 271 -5.53 8.58 0.48
C MET A 271 -5.07 9.38 1.70
N LEU A 272 -3.79 9.77 1.75
CA LEU A 272 -3.25 10.58 2.87
C LEU A 272 -4.00 11.92 3.01
N GLY A 273 -4.23 12.61 1.90
CA GLY A 273 -5.02 13.85 1.91
C GLY A 273 -6.50 13.62 2.27
N GLU A 274 -7.07 12.46 1.91
CA GLU A 274 -8.43 12.11 2.27
C GLU A 274 -8.56 11.76 3.76
N VAL A 275 -7.57 11.07 4.34
CA VAL A 275 -7.52 10.79 5.78
C VAL A 275 -7.57 12.08 6.58
N ASP A 276 -6.71 13.05 6.25
CA ASP A 276 -6.69 14.34 6.96
C ASP A 276 -8.03 15.09 6.86
N ARG A 277 -8.61 15.20 5.68
CA ARG A 277 -9.94 15.79 5.49
C ARG A 277 -11.01 15.08 6.32
N ARG A 278 -11.00 13.74 6.33
CA ARG A 278 -11.94 12.91 7.11
C ARG A 278 -11.81 13.13 8.61
N VAL A 279 -10.60 13.28 9.12
CA VAL A 279 -10.37 13.58 10.55
C VAL A 279 -11.11 14.85 10.96
N GLY A 280 -11.03 15.92 10.17
CA GLY A 280 -11.77 17.15 10.42
C GLY A 280 -13.29 16.95 10.43
N GLU A 281 -13.83 16.21 9.46
CA GLU A 281 -15.26 15.92 9.36
C GLU A 281 -15.76 15.03 10.51
N LEU A 282 -14.99 13.99 10.86
CA LEU A 282 -15.30 13.09 11.97
C LEU A 282 -15.24 13.81 13.33
N SER A 283 -14.20 14.64 13.54
CA SER A 283 -14.05 15.48 14.72
C SER A 283 -15.29 16.36 14.94
N ALA A 284 -15.73 17.06 13.89
CA ALA A 284 -16.93 17.90 13.92
C ALA A 284 -18.23 17.09 14.13
N ALA A 285 -18.36 15.93 13.46
CA ALA A 285 -19.54 15.08 13.53
C ALA A 285 -19.71 14.43 14.92
N PHE A 286 -18.60 13.97 15.50
CA PHE A 286 -18.61 13.29 16.80
C PHE A 286 -18.51 14.25 17.99
N GLY A 287 -18.20 15.54 17.73
CA GLY A 287 -17.98 16.52 18.77
C GLY A 287 -16.71 16.25 19.57
N ILE A 288 -15.72 15.62 18.94
CA ILE A 288 -14.40 15.32 19.48
C ILE A 288 -13.48 16.49 19.18
N ASP A 289 -12.78 17.00 20.19
CA ASP A 289 -11.72 17.96 20.00
C ASP A 289 -10.40 17.23 19.70
N ALA A 290 -10.09 17.04 18.43
CA ALA A 290 -8.87 16.40 17.97
C ALA A 290 -7.67 17.40 17.85
N GLY A 291 -7.83 18.63 18.33
CA GLY A 291 -6.84 19.69 18.16
C GLY A 291 -6.83 20.24 16.73
N ARG A 292 -5.90 21.14 16.45
CA ARG A 292 -5.67 21.60 15.07
C ARG A 292 -4.94 20.50 14.30
N PRO A 293 -5.36 20.21 13.06
CA PRO A 293 -4.53 19.37 12.19
C PRO A 293 -3.16 20.06 12.03
N PRO A 294 -2.08 19.31 11.83
CA PRO A 294 -0.80 19.87 11.41
C PRO A 294 -1.06 20.80 10.22
N GLU A 295 -0.35 21.91 10.16
CA GLU A 295 -0.60 22.92 9.12
C GLU A 295 -0.64 22.27 7.75
N MET A 296 -1.77 22.37 7.06
CA MET A 296 -2.04 21.74 5.75
C MET A 296 -0.91 21.99 4.75
N ASP A 297 -0.24 23.16 4.86
CA ASP A 297 0.91 23.55 4.03
C ASP A 297 2.10 22.60 4.19
N HIS A 298 2.33 22.04 5.37
CA HIS A 298 3.43 21.10 5.61
C HIS A 298 3.13 19.74 4.97
N ILE A 299 1.91 19.25 5.11
CA ILE A 299 1.44 18.00 4.47
C ILE A 299 1.46 18.15 2.95
N LEU A 300 0.99 19.27 2.42
CA LEU A 300 1.04 19.56 0.99
C LEU A 300 2.47 19.67 0.46
N THR A 301 3.37 20.31 1.20
CA THR A 301 4.78 20.44 0.83
C THR A 301 5.48 19.09 0.82
N GLU A 302 5.26 18.27 1.84
CA GLU A 302 5.83 16.93 1.92
C GLU A 302 5.24 16.00 0.85
N ALA A 303 3.96 16.13 0.58
CA ALA A 303 3.28 15.43 -0.49
C ALA A 303 3.81 15.82 -1.88
N GLN A 304 4.11 17.09 -2.12
CA GLN A 304 4.75 17.56 -3.37
C GLN A 304 6.18 17.05 -3.48
N ARG A 305 6.94 17.03 -2.37
CA ARG A 305 8.28 16.43 -2.32
C ARG A 305 8.24 14.94 -2.70
N LEU A 306 7.27 14.20 -2.16
CA LEU A 306 6.98 12.80 -2.45
C LEU A 306 6.73 12.55 -3.95
N LEU A 307 5.89 13.36 -4.55
CA LEU A 307 5.59 13.27 -5.99
C LEU A 307 6.83 13.55 -6.82
N ALA A 308 7.64 14.53 -6.43
CA ALA A 308 8.88 14.86 -7.13
C ALA A 308 9.89 13.70 -7.08
N GLU A 309 10.07 13.07 -5.92
CA GLU A 309 10.97 11.90 -5.76
C GLU A 309 10.49 10.67 -6.55
N ILE A 310 9.18 10.41 -6.54
CA ILE A 310 8.58 9.33 -7.36
C ILE A 310 8.79 9.63 -8.84
N ALA A 311 8.55 10.86 -9.27
CA ALA A 311 8.74 11.29 -10.66
C ALA A 311 10.21 11.12 -11.10
N VAL A 312 11.16 11.52 -10.26
CA VAL A 312 12.61 11.34 -10.51
C VAL A 312 12.96 9.85 -10.58
N THR A 313 12.45 9.04 -9.66
CA THR A 313 12.71 7.59 -9.65
C THR A 313 12.14 6.89 -10.88
N CYS A 314 10.91 7.26 -11.29
CA CYS A 314 10.30 6.76 -12.52
C CYS A 314 11.09 7.19 -13.75
N GLN A 315 11.57 8.42 -13.79
CA GLN A 315 12.36 8.95 -14.89
C GLN A 315 13.73 8.26 -15.00
N LEU A 316 14.40 8.00 -13.88
CA LEU A 316 15.62 7.20 -13.82
C LEU A 316 15.40 5.75 -14.29
N ARG A 317 14.31 5.11 -13.92
CA ARG A 317 13.96 3.77 -14.41
C ARG A 317 13.70 3.76 -15.91
N LEU A 318 13.01 4.77 -16.44
CA LEU A 318 12.78 4.93 -17.88
C LEU A 318 14.09 5.13 -18.64
N VAL A 319 14.99 5.98 -18.13
CA VAL A 319 16.31 6.20 -18.74
C VAL A 319 17.12 4.90 -18.74
N ASN A 320 17.17 4.18 -17.63
CA ASN A 320 17.88 2.90 -17.52
C ASN A 320 17.28 1.84 -18.46
N ALA A 321 15.96 1.80 -18.61
CA ALA A 321 15.29 0.92 -19.56
C ALA A 321 15.67 1.27 -21.02
N HIS A 322 15.67 2.56 -21.36
CA HIS A 322 16.11 3.00 -22.69
C HIS A 322 17.57 2.66 -22.98
N VAL A 323 18.45 2.86 -22.00
CA VAL A 323 19.88 2.50 -22.13
C VAL A 323 20.05 0.99 -22.32
N SER A 324 19.27 0.16 -21.59
CA SER A 324 19.34 -1.30 -21.72
C SER A 324 18.83 -1.79 -23.08
N VAL A 325 17.73 -1.19 -23.59
CA VAL A 325 17.20 -1.48 -24.94
C VAL A 325 18.22 -1.09 -26.01
N GLY A 326 18.78 0.11 -25.94
CA GLY A 326 19.79 0.55 -26.89
C GLY A 326 21.10 -0.28 -26.86
N ARG A 327 21.43 -0.87 -25.68
CA ARG A 327 22.55 -1.81 -25.56
C ARG A 327 22.21 -3.16 -26.19
N ALA A 328 21.01 -3.68 -26.00
CA ALA A 328 20.55 -4.93 -26.61
C ALA A 328 20.47 -4.82 -28.12
N GLU A 329 20.01 -3.69 -28.65
CA GLU A 329 19.99 -3.43 -30.11
C GLU A 329 21.39 -3.40 -30.72
N ARG A 330 22.36 -2.74 -30.07
CA ARG A 330 23.76 -2.74 -30.52
C ARG A 330 24.36 -4.14 -30.54
N ILE A 331 24.12 -4.95 -29.52
CA ILE A 331 24.59 -6.34 -29.45
C ILE A 331 23.95 -7.15 -30.58
N ARG A 332 22.67 -6.96 -30.86
CA ARG A 332 21.97 -7.65 -31.95
C ARG A 332 22.57 -7.27 -33.30
N MET A 333 22.76 -5.97 -33.57
CA MET A 333 23.37 -5.52 -34.86
C MET A 333 24.77 -6.07 -35.03
N ALA A 334 25.62 -6.06 -33.98
CA ALA A 334 26.96 -6.62 -34.05
C ALA A 334 26.93 -8.15 -34.28
N ALA A 335 25.97 -8.86 -33.71
CA ALA A 335 25.79 -10.28 -33.99
C ALA A 335 25.30 -10.57 -35.40
N GLU A 336 24.39 -9.77 -35.92
CA GLU A 336 23.91 -9.85 -37.31
C GLU A 336 25.07 -9.60 -38.33
N GLU A 337 25.89 -8.56 -38.09
CA GLU A 337 27.11 -8.29 -38.91
C GLU A 337 28.10 -9.46 -38.85
N GLN A 338 28.29 -10.05 -37.67
CA GLN A 338 29.19 -11.17 -37.51
C GLN A 338 28.68 -12.44 -38.20
N VAL A 339 27.37 -12.67 -38.19
CA VAL A 339 26.73 -13.78 -38.92
C VAL A 339 26.90 -13.59 -40.45
N GLU A 340 26.69 -12.37 -40.93
CA GLU A 340 26.86 -12.05 -42.36
C GLU A 340 28.32 -12.25 -42.78
N SER A 341 29.28 -11.77 -42.00
CA SER A 341 30.71 -11.97 -42.26
C SER A 341 31.11 -13.46 -42.25
N LEU A 342 30.57 -14.24 -41.31
CA LEU A 342 30.82 -15.68 -41.25
C LEU A 342 30.18 -16.41 -42.44
N GLN A 343 28.99 -16.02 -42.89
CA GLN A 343 28.34 -16.58 -44.06
C GLN A 343 29.17 -16.29 -45.33
N GLU A 344 29.68 -15.06 -45.49
CA GLU A 344 30.56 -14.74 -46.62
C GLU A 344 31.84 -15.59 -46.60
N SER A 345 32.46 -15.81 -45.44
CA SER A 345 33.65 -16.64 -45.32
C SER A 345 33.40 -18.12 -45.66
N VAL A 346 32.21 -18.63 -45.36
CA VAL A 346 31.83 -20.03 -45.71
C VAL A 346 31.61 -20.20 -47.20
N TRP A 347 31.20 -19.15 -47.92
CA TRP A 347 30.90 -19.20 -49.34
C TRP A 347 32.08 -18.91 -50.26
N ARG A 348 33.23 -18.48 -49.71
CA ARG A 348 34.42 -18.15 -50.49
C ARG A 348 35.50 -19.20 -50.34
N ASP A 349 36.28 -19.35 -51.40
CA ASP A 349 37.50 -20.14 -51.41
C ASP A 349 38.63 -19.33 -50.74
N HIS A 350 39.34 -19.92 -49.82
CA HIS A 350 40.35 -19.26 -48.99
C HIS A 350 41.61 -18.82 -49.76
N LEU A 351 41.91 -19.50 -50.91
CA LEU A 351 43.07 -19.18 -51.70
C LEU A 351 42.77 -18.04 -52.68
N THR A 352 41.66 -18.13 -53.38
CA THR A 352 41.32 -17.29 -54.49
C THR A 352 40.33 -16.17 -54.18
N GLY A 353 39.61 -16.27 -53.10
CA GLY A 353 38.54 -15.35 -52.74
C GLY A 353 37.26 -15.50 -53.58
N ALA A 354 37.29 -16.37 -54.62
CA ALA A 354 36.11 -16.67 -55.41
C ALA A 354 35.05 -17.42 -54.64
N PHE A 355 33.81 -17.43 -55.13
CA PHE A 355 32.78 -18.27 -54.55
C PHE A 355 33.13 -19.74 -54.69
N ASN A 356 33.00 -20.49 -53.63
CA ASN A 356 33.34 -21.92 -53.63
C ASN A 356 32.22 -22.77 -54.21
N ARG A 357 32.50 -24.08 -54.33
CA ARG A 357 31.57 -25.08 -54.90
C ARG A 357 30.24 -25.15 -54.13
N ALA A 358 30.24 -24.92 -52.81
CA ALA A 358 29.03 -24.98 -52.01
C ALA A 358 28.09 -23.79 -52.37
N TRP A 359 28.65 -22.59 -52.49
CA TRP A 359 27.89 -21.43 -52.96
C TRP A 359 27.34 -21.62 -54.36
N LEU A 360 28.15 -22.14 -55.30
CA LEU A 360 27.71 -22.38 -56.63
C LEU A 360 26.50 -23.31 -56.71
N GLY A 361 26.50 -24.36 -55.91
CA GLY A 361 25.34 -25.30 -55.83
C GLY A 361 24.07 -24.62 -55.35
N ALA A 362 24.17 -23.79 -54.29
CA ALA A 362 23.04 -23.05 -53.76
C ALA A 362 22.54 -21.98 -54.73
N ALA A 363 23.44 -21.19 -55.30
CA ALA A 363 23.14 -20.14 -56.26
C ALA A 363 22.51 -20.68 -57.56
N LEU A 364 23.03 -21.79 -58.03
CA LEU A 364 22.56 -22.41 -59.31
C LEU A 364 21.11 -22.92 -59.07
N ASN A 365 20.81 -23.58 -57.94
CA ASN A 365 19.45 -24.02 -57.64
C ASN A 365 18.46 -22.84 -57.57
N SER A 366 18.85 -21.78 -56.89
CA SER A 366 18.01 -20.57 -56.78
C SER A 366 17.80 -19.92 -58.18
N THR A 367 18.89 -19.80 -58.97
CA THR A 367 18.81 -19.20 -60.35
C THR A 367 17.94 -20.04 -61.23
N ILE A 368 18.04 -21.35 -61.19
CA ILE A 368 17.19 -22.26 -62.00
C ILE A 368 15.71 -22.08 -61.65
N GLN A 369 15.42 -22.01 -60.36
CA GLN A 369 14.05 -21.81 -59.90
C GLN A 369 13.49 -20.47 -60.40
N GLN A 370 14.22 -19.37 -60.22
CA GLN A 370 13.84 -18.04 -60.70
C GLN A 370 13.65 -17.98 -62.18
N ALA A 371 14.58 -18.61 -62.98
CA ALA A 371 14.47 -18.67 -64.41
C ALA A 371 13.21 -19.44 -64.83
N HIS A 372 12.86 -20.49 -64.14
CA HIS A 372 11.65 -21.26 -64.42
C HIS A 372 10.40 -20.40 -64.20
N GLU A 373 10.37 -19.71 -63.02
CA GLU A 373 9.25 -18.80 -62.62
C GLU A 373 9.07 -17.68 -63.68
N HIS A 374 10.16 -17.13 -64.17
CA HIS A 374 10.12 -15.98 -65.05
C HIS A 374 10.26 -16.34 -66.58
N SER A 375 10.31 -17.65 -66.89
CA SER A 375 10.47 -18.16 -68.28
C SER A 375 11.66 -17.57 -69.00
N VAL A 376 12.80 -17.41 -68.35
CA VAL A 376 14.05 -16.92 -68.92
C VAL A 376 15.06 -18.06 -69.03
N SER A 377 15.98 -17.95 -69.97
CA SER A 377 17.06 -18.94 -70.20
C SER A 377 18.27 -18.59 -69.32
N ILE A 378 18.96 -19.62 -68.81
CA ILE A 378 20.23 -19.48 -68.12
C ILE A 378 21.35 -20.01 -68.99
N GLY A 379 22.46 -19.27 -69.01
CA GLY A 379 23.72 -19.77 -69.57
C GLY A 379 24.71 -20.11 -68.44
N LEU A 380 25.38 -21.25 -68.60
CA LEU A 380 26.45 -21.67 -67.71
C LEU A 380 27.75 -21.79 -68.51
N MET A 381 28.80 -21.12 -68.03
CA MET A 381 30.11 -21.20 -68.64
C MET A 381 31.11 -21.85 -67.70
N PHE A 382 31.80 -22.86 -68.18
CA PHE A 382 32.92 -23.46 -67.46
C PHE A 382 34.23 -22.96 -68.14
N VAL A 383 35.15 -22.55 -67.24
CA VAL A 383 36.49 -22.08 -67.64
C VAL A 383 37.52 -22.99 -66.96
N ASP A 384 38.46 -23.47 -67.75
CA ASP A 384 39.57 -24.30 -67.31
C ASP A 384 40.90 -23.70 -67.78
N ILE A 385 41.96 -23.92 -67.02
CA ILE A 385 43.30 -23.39 -67.30
C ILE A 385 44.11 -24.49 -68.01
N ASP A 386 44.35 -24.30 -69.24
CA ASP A 386 45.18 -25.24 -70.01
C ASP A 386 46.60 -25.34 -69.46
N GLY A 387 47.04 -26.55 -69.23
CA GLY A 387 48.41 -26.81 -68.77
C GLY A 387 48.69 -26.51 -67.29
N PHE A 388 47.62 -26.22 -66.46
CA PHE A 388 47.78 -25.90 -65.02
C PHE A 388 48.61 -26.94 -64.27
N LYS A 389 48.39 -28.22 -64.54
CA LYS A 389 49.15 -29.31 -63.94
C LYS A 389 50.64 -29.21 -64.29
N SER A 390 51.01 -28.86 -65.49
CA SER A 390 52.44 -28.70 -65.92
C SER A 390 53.11 -27.57 -65.17
N ILE A 391 52.42 -26.50 -64.89
CA ILE A 391 52.93 -25.38 -64.07
C ILE A 391 53.20 -25.84 -62.65
N ASN A 392 52.27 -26.57 -62.04
CA ASN A 392 52.44 -27.12 -60.65
C ASN A 392 53.61 -28.13 -60.65
N ASP A 393 53.75 -28.98 -61.65
CA ASP A 393 54.79 -29.98 -61.69
C ASP A 393 56.18 -29.37 -61.94
N THR A 394 56.25 -28.20 -62.65
CA THR A 394 57.52 -27.57 -63.02
C THR A 394 57.98 -26.49 -62.08
N GLU A 395 57.05 -25.69 -61.61
CA GLU A 395 57.34 -24.48 -60.79
C GLU A 395 56.82 -24.60 -59.32
N GLY A 396 56.16 -25.70 -59.01
CA GLY A 396 55.62 -25.99 -57.67
C GLY A 396 54.26 -25.42 -57.41
N HIS A 397 53.58 -25.98 -56.39
CA HIS A 397 52.24 -25.57 -55.98
C HIS A 397 52.08 -24.07 -55.66
N PRO A 398 53.06 -23.37 -55.06
CA PRO A 398 52.96 -21.92 -54.85
C PRO A 398 52.81 -21.08 -56.16
N ALA A 399 53.40 -21.53 -57.21
CA ALA A 399 53.26 -20.87 -58.52
C ALA A 399 51.88 -21.10 -59.12
N GLY A 400 51.33 -22.30 -58.96
CA GLY A 400 49.96 -22.60 -59.36
C GLY A 400 48.92 -21.84 -58.54
N ASP A 401 49.14 -21.72 -57.27
CA ASP A 401 48.30 -20.92 -56.38
C ASP A 401 48.27 -19.45 -56.79
N LEU A 402 49.43 -18.89 -57.13
CA LEU A 402 49.53 -17.51 -57.57
C LEU A 402 48.83 -17.31 -58.93
N LEU A 403 48.96 -18.27 -59.88
CA LEU A 403 48.23 -18.25 -61.11
C LEU A 403 46.72 -18.27 -60.96
N LEU A 404 46.19 -19.12 -60.02
CA LEU A 404 44.75 -19.16 -59.71
C LEU A 404 44.27 -17.81 -59.16
N GLN A 405 45.04 -17.18 -58.31
CA GLN A 405 44.73 -15.84 -57.77
C GLN A 405 44.73 -14.77 -58.90
N GLN A 406 45.68 -14.84 -59.83
CA GLN A 406 45.77 -13.87 -60.92
C GLN A 406 44.64 -14.04 -61.97
N VAL A 407 44.28 -15.27 -62.29
CA VAL A 407 43.17 -15.54 -63.25
C VAL A 407 41.85 -15.04 -62.77
N LEU A 408 41.63 -15.02 -61.47
CA LEU A 408 40.37 -14.54 -60.84
C LEU A 408 40.39 -13.05 -60.52
N ALA A 409 41.51 -12.36 -60.68
CA ALA A 409 41.61 -10.90 -60.53
C ALA A 409 41.21 -10.13 -61.85
N PHE A 410 40.96 -10.86 -62.92
CA PHE A 410 40.41 -10.35 -64.17
C PHE A 410 38.91 -10.63 -64.28
#